data_07f2f13cab526c48860147fcfc18d9d5
#
_entry.id   07f2f13cab526c48860147fcfc18d9d5
#
_cell.length_a   1.000
_cell.length_b   1.000
_cell.length_c   1.000
_cell.angle_alpha   90.00
_cell.angle_beta   90.00
_cell.angle_gamma   90.00
#
_symmetry.space_group_name_H-M   'P 1'
#
loop_
_entity.id
_entity.type
_entity.pdbx_description
1 polymer ?
#
loop_
_entity_poly.entity_id
_entity_poly.type
_entity_poly.pdbx_seq_one_letter_code
_entity_poly.pdbx_strand_id
1 'polypeptide(L)'
;MANKDLSKSDVVGDIEAQMNRDFNTVIRKAYNSLSTKTHSPVRTGFFASSWKVDTKAVAATDDILNHEPWASKKREESIAFFRGVKNFKHTPEIQKRHEISKEYNIKRPVYIGNTVKYAAYALEGGKIQNFVQGRLGKIIRETMTDKRGKLFVASRRMQSFGTSKGGVGYSEINFKDYQ
;
A
#
# COMPACT_ATOMS: atom_id res chain seq x y z
N MET A 1 -23.05 -4.90 -42.48
CA MET A 1 -22.45 -4.94 -41.13
C MET A 1 -23.51 -4.45 -40.16
N ALA A 2 -24.04 -5.32 -39.30
CA ALA A 2 -25.09 -4.94 -38.38
C ALA A 2 -24.49 -4.07 -37.27
N ASN A 3 -24.96 -2.80 -37.14
CA ASN A 3 -24.72 -1.98 -35.98
C ASN A 3 -25.37 -2.68 -34.78
N LYS A 4 -24.53 -3.23 -33.89
CA LYS A 4 -24.97 -3.74 -32.60
C LYS A 4 -25.34 -2.51 -31.75
N ASP A 5 -26.62 -2.19 -31.63
CA ASP A 5 -27.08 -1.16 -30.69
C ASP A 5 -26.67 -1.60 -29.28
N LEU A 6 -25.63 -0.96 -28.76
CA LEU A 6 -25.18 -1.18 -27.39
C LEU A 6 -26.28 -0.71 -26.43
N SER A 7 -26.85 -1.62 -25.67
CA SER A 7 -27.82 -1.26 -24.65
C SER A 7 -27.14 -0.40 -23.56
N LYS A 8 -27.90 0.48 -22.88
CA LYS A 8 -27.36 1.26 -21.76
C LYS A 8 -26.73 0.38 -20.69
N SER A 9 -27.26 -0.83 -20.47
CA SER A 9 -26.72 -1.79 -19.52
C SER A 9 -25.32 -2.30 -19.90
N ASP A 10 -25.08 -2.51 -21.20
CA ASP A 10 -23.76 -2.96 -21.69
C ASP A 10 -22.71 -1.88 -21.49
N VAL A 11 -23.05 -0.63 -21.75
CA VAL A 11 -22.14 0.53 -21.56
C VAL A 11 -21.80 0.70 -20.08
N VAL A 12 -22.79 0.61 -19.17
CA VAL A 12 -22.56 0.72 -17.73
C VAL A 12 -21.68 -0.42 -17.24
N GLY A 13 -21.93 -1.68 -17.69
CA GLY A 13 -21.12 -2.82 -17.36
C GLY A 13 -19.65 -2.68 -17.80
N ASP A 14 -19.43 -2.16 -18.99
CA ASP A 14 -18.10 -1.90 -19.52
C ASP A 14 -17.35 -0.81 -18.71
N ILE A 15 -18.06 0.26 -18.32
CA ILE A 15 -17.49 1.32 -17.47
C ILE A 15 -17.10 0.74 -16.10
N GLU A 16 -17.99 -0.02 -15.45
CA GLU A 16 -17.69 -0.64 -14.15
C GLU A 16 -16.50 -1.60 -14.26
N ALA A 17 -16.43 -2.41 -15.29
CA ALA A 17 -15.33 -3.32 -15.53
C ALA A 17 -14.01 -2.55 -15.72
N GLN A 18 -14.01 -1.45 -16.45
CA GLN A 18 -12.83 -0.61 -16.62
C GLN A 18 -12.41 0.05 -15.31
N MET A 19 -13.37 0.60 -14.54
CA MET A 19 -13.08 1.20 -13.23
C MET A 19 -12.47 0.18 -12.26
N ASN A 20 -12.96 -1.06 -12.24
CA ASN A 20 -12.38 -2.12 -11.43
C ASN A 20 -10.94 -2.46 -11.86
N ARG A 21 -10.65 -2.53 -13.17
CA ARG A 21 -9.28 -2.74 -13.66
C ARG A 21 -8.34 -1.61 -13.23
N ASP A 22 -8.77 -0.37 -13.38
CA ASP A 22 -7.99 0.80 -13.01
C ASP A 22 -7.76 0.86 -11.49
N PHE A 23 -8.79 0.56 -10.70
CA PHE A 23 -8.71 0.45 -9.24
C PHE A 23 -7.67 -0.59 -8.80
N ASN A 24 -7.71 -1.79 -9.37
CA ASN A 24 -6.74 -2.84 -9.07
C ASN A 24 -5.32 -2.44 -9.50
N THR A 25 -5.19 -1.69 -10.58
CA THR A 25 -3.92 -1.13 -11.02
C THR A 25 -3.38 -0.10 -10.02
N VAL A 26 -4.24 0.77 -9.48
CA VAL A 26 -3.88 1.71 -8.40
C VAL A 26 -3.38 0.97 -7.17
N ILE A 27 -4.13 -0.05 -6.71
CA ILE A 27 -3.76 -0.87 -5.55
C ILE A 27 -2.38 -1.49 -5.76
N ARG A 28 -2.14 -2.13 -6.90
CA ARG A 28 -0.85 -2.77 -7.22
C ARG A 28 0.30 -1.76 -7.26
N LYS A 29 0.11 -0.61 -7.88
CA LYS A 29 1.12 0.47 -7.93
C LYS A 29 1.39 1.06 -6.54
N ALA A 30 0.36 1.28 -5.73
CA ALA A 30 0.49 1.77 -4.37
C ALA A 30 1.27 0.78 -3.50
N TYR A 31 0.87 -0.49 -3.50
CA TYR A 31 1.56 -1.57 -2.79
C TYR A 31 3.03 -1.69 -3.20
N ASN A 32 3.29 -1.71 -4.51
CA ASN A 32 4.66 -1.78 -5.02
C ASN A 32 5.50 -0.57 -4.59
N SER A 33 4.93 0.62 -4.57
CA SER A 33 5.60 1.83 -4.14
C SER A 33 5.93 1.82 -2.64
N LEU A 34 5.01 1.34 -1.80
CA LEU A 34 5.21 1.19 -0.35
C LEU A 34 6.29 0.14 -0.03
N SER A 35 6.40 -0.91 -0.82
CA SER A 35 7.43 -1.95 -0.68
C SER A 35 8.81 -1.52 -1.21
N THR A 36 9.14 -0.22 -1.13
CA THR A 36 10.42 0.33 -1.59
C THR A 36 11.11 1.15 -0.51
N LYS A 37 12.41 1.40 -0.71
CA LYS A 37 13.22 2.28 0.17
C LYS A 37 12.71 3.73 0.22
N THR A 38 12.00 4.16 -0.81
CA THR A 38 11.53 5.55 -0.93
C THR A 38 10.42 5.86 0.07
N HIS A 39 9.50 4.91 0.29
CA HIS A 39 8.31 5.16 1.09
C HIS A 39 8.22 4.31 2.37
N SER A 40 9.15 3.38 2.57
CA SER A 40 9.24 2.59 3.80
C SER A 40 10.57 2.77 4.49
N PRO A 41 10.61 2.76 5.83
CA PRO A 41 11.85 2.64 6.57
C PRO A 41 12.53 1.32 6.22
N VAL A 42 13.82 1.35 5.93
CA VAL A 42 14.57 0.16 5.52
C VAL A 42 15.84 0.04 6.34
N ARG A 43 15.80 -0.76 7.39
CA ARG A 43 16.98 -1.16 8.17
C ARG A 43 17.41 -2.57 7.77
N THR A 44 16.57 -3.55 8.06
CA THR A 44 16.80 -4.95 7.64
C THR A 44 16.08 -5.28 6.32
N GLY A 45 15.10 -4.49 5.92
CA GLY A 45 14.18 -4.76 4.82
C GLY A 45 12.85 -5.38 5.25
N PHE A 46 12.75 -5.90 6.48
CA PHE A 46 11.55 -6.59 6.96
C PHE A 46 10.29 -5.74 6.90
N PHE A 47 10.36 -4.48 7.34
CA PHE A 47 9.22 -3.56 7.27
C PHE A 47 8.73 -3.37 5.84
N ALA A 48 9.63 -3.03 4.91
CA ALA A 48 9.27 -2.81 3.50
C ALA A 48 8.71 -4.07 2.83
N SER A 49 9.09 -5.25 3.33
CA SER A 49 8.63 -6.56 2.85
C SER A 49 7.27 -6.98 3.39
N SER A 50 6.80 -6.35 4.47
CA SER A 50 5.63 -6.78 5.26
C SER A 50 4.36 -5.99 4.99
N TRP A 51 4.28 -5.29 3.87
CA TRP A 51 3.03 -4.67 3.43
C TRP A 51 2.04 -5.72 2.95
N LYS A 52 0.77 -5.53 3.32
CA LYS A 52 -0.34 -6.41 2.93
C LYS A 52 -1.51 -5.59 2.42
N VAL A 53 -2.22 -6.13 1.44
CA VAL A 53 -3.49 -5.59 0.95
C VAL A 53 -4.61 -6.55 1.33
N ASP A 54 -5.68 -6.03 1.93
CA ASP A 54 -6.82 -6.85 2.34
C ASP A 54 -8.15 -6.07 2.26
N THR A 55 -9.27 -6.77 2.32
CA THR A 55 -10.63 -6.21 2.45
C THR A 55 -11.02 -5.93 3.90
N LYS A 56 -10.17 -6.30 4.85
CA LYS A 56 -10.28 -6.02 6.28
C LYS A 56 -9.04 -5.27 6.74
N ALA A 57 -9.17 -4.53 7.83
CA ALA A 57 -8.04 -3.86 8.46
C ALA A 57 -6.89 -4.85 8.72
N VAL A 58 -5.68 -4.47 8.29
CA VAL A 58 -4.49 -5.32 8.43
C VAL A 58 -3.99 -5.25 9.87
N ALA A 59 -3.95 -6.40 10.54
CA ALA A 59 -3.43 -6.49 11.90
C ALA A 59 -1.88 -6.49 11.89
N ALA A 60 -1.28 -5.78 12.84
CA ALA A 60 0.16 -5.74 13.04
C ALA A 60 0.58 -6.82 14.07
N THR A 61 0.79 -8.03 13.58
CA THR A 61 1.07 -9.22 14.41
C THR A 61 2.47 -9.79 14.24
N ASP A 62 3.17 -9.41 13.16
CA ASP A 62 4.43 -10.04 12.78
C ASP A 62 5.60 -9.54 13.61
N ASP A 63 6.43 -10.50 14.04
CA ASP A 63 7.70 -10.24 14.70
C ASP A 63 8.85 -10.65 13.77
N ILE A 64 9.86 -9.79 13.63
CA ILE A 64 11.02 -10.01 12.78
C ILE A 64 11.77 -11.31 13.16
N LEU A 65 11.79 -11.67 14.44
CA LEU A 65 12.51 -12.84 14.94
C LEU A 65 11.94 -14.17 14.45
N ASN A 66 10.71 -14.16 13.99
CA ASN A 66 10.02 -15.34 13.47
C ASN A 66 10.17 -15.53 11.95
N HIS A 67 10.97 -14.66 11.29
CA HIS A 67 11.07 -14.64 9.83
C HIS A 67 12.52 -14.54 9.34
N GLU A 68 13.01 -15.62 8.78
CA GLU A 68 14.28 -15.60 8.04
C GLU A 68 14.10 -15.00 6.63
N PRO A 69 15.12 -14.35 6.06
CA PRO A 69 16.47 -14.12 6.59
C PRO A 69 16.58 -12.91 7.52
N TRP A 70 15.52 -12.19 7.80
CA TRP A 70 15.54 -10.94 8.60
C TRP A 70 15.88 -11.20 10.08
N ALA A 71 15.46 -12.34 10.61
CA ALA A 71 15.77 -12.74 11.97
C ALA A 71 17.29 -12.90 12.18
N SER A 72 17.99 -13.51 11.23
CA SER A 72 19.46 -13.62 11.25
C SER A 72 20.11 -12.25 11.26
N LYS A 73 19.70 -11.35 10.37
CA LYS A 73 20.22 -9.98 10.29
C LYS A 73 20.01 -9.21 11.60
N LYS A 74 18.87 -9.40 12.25
CA LYS A 74 18.57 -8.76 13.54
C LYS A 74 19.46 -9.32 14.66
N ARG A 75 19.72 -10.62 14.67
CA ARG A 75 20.65 -11.26 15.62
C ARG A 75 22.07 -10.76 15.42
N GLU A 76 22.56 -10.73 14.19
CA GLU A 76 23.89 -10.21 13.85
C GLU A 76 24.07 -8.75 14.28
N GLU A 77 23.07 -7.92 14.03
CA GLU A 77 23.07 -6.52 14.47
C GLU A 77 23.17 -6.40 15.99
N SER A 78 22.43 -7.23 16.72
CA SER A 78 22.48 -7.24 18.19
C SER A 78 23.85 -7.68 18.70
N ILE A 79 24.42 -8.72 18.11
CA ILE A 79 25.78 -9.19 18.45
C ILE A 79 26.83 -8.10 18.18
N ALA A 80 26.75 -7.44 17.02
CA ALA A 80 27.64 -6.35 16.67
C ALA A 80 27.56 -5.19 17.67
N PHE A 81 26.35 -4.85 18.11
CA PHE A 81 26.11 -3.82 19.14
C PHE A 81 26.78 -4.19 20.47
N PHE A 82 26.56 -5.41 20.97
CA PHE A 82 27.17 -5.87 22.23
C PHE A 82 28.71 -5.97 22.15
N ARG A 83 29.25 -6.22 20.96
CA ARG A 83 30.70 -6.26 20.74
C ARG A 83 31.30 -4.86 20.50
N GLY A 84 30.51 -3.81 20.58
CA GLY A 84 30.96 -2.44 20.35
C GLY A 84 31.39 -2.14 18.91
N VAL A 85 30.92 -2.92 17.95
CA VAL A 85 31.24 -2.71 16.52
C VAL A 85 30.51 -1.45 16.04
N LYS A 86 31.28 -0.38 15.86
CA LYS A 86 30.77 0.89 15.32
C LYS A 86 30.45 0.71 13.82
N ASN A 87 29.33 1.30 13.40
CA ASN A 87 28.91 1.32 11.98
C ASN A 87 28.67 -0.06 11.36
N PHE A 88 28.24 -1.03 12.13
CA PHE A 88 27.80 -2.30 11.56
C PHE A 88 26.67 -2.06 10.53
N LYS A 89 26.90 -2.47 9.31
CA LYS A 89 25.96 -2.31 8.20
C LYS A 89 25.69 -3.67 7.56
N HIS A 90 24.44 -3.93 7.26
CA HIS A 90 24.05 -5.04 6.40
C HIS A 90 23.23 -4.55 5.23
N THR A 91 23.21 -5.30 4.14
CA THR A 91 22.38 -5.00 2.98
C THR A 91 20.93 -5.28 3.33
N PRO A 92 20.02 -4.29 3.21
CA PRO A 92 18.61 -4.52 3.40
C PRO A 92 18.08 -5.49 2.35
N GLU A 93 17.30 -6.46 2.76
CA GLU A 93 16.66 -7.42 1.89
C GLU A 93 15.16 -7.14 1.84
N ILE A 94 14.65 -6.76 0.67
CA ILE A 94 13.24 -6.46 0.46
C ILE A 94 12.66 -7.57 -0.42
N GLN A 95 11.90 -8.46 0.20
CA GLN A 95 11.14 -9.50 -0.49
C GLN A 95 9.68 -9.37 -0.07
N LYS A 96 8.80 -9.27 -1.04
CA LYS A 96 7.35 -9.14 -0.75
C LYS A 96 6.85 -10.42 -0.08
N ARG A 97 6.41 -10.31 1.16
CA ARG A 97 5.91 -11.42 1.96
C ARG A 97 4.44 -11.74 1.68
N HIS A 98 3.70 -10.75 1.21
CA HIS A 98 2.28 -10.87 0.91
C HIS A 98 2.03 -10.45 -0.53
N GLU A 99 1.64 -11.38 -1.37
CA GLU A 99 1.30 -11.08 -2.76
C GLU A 99 -0.16 -10.68 -2.89
N ILE A 100 -0.44 -9.83 -3.87
CA ILE A 100 -1.82 -9.50 -4.24
C ILE A 100 -2.32 -10.60 -5.17
N SER A 101 -2.95 -11.62 -4.59
CA SER A 101 -3.42 -12.82 -5.31
C SER A 101 -4.84 -12.70 -5.86
N LYS A 102 -5.58 -11.68 -5.47
CA LYS A 102 -6.99 -11.47 -5.87
C LYS A 102 -7.21 -10.08 -6.47
N GLU A 103 -8.28 -9.94 -7.20
CA GLU A 103 -8.81 -8.66 -7.61
C GLU A 103 -9.81 -8.12 -6.59
N TYR A 104 -9.82 -6.80 -6.45
CA TYR A 104 -10.68 -6.08 -5.53
C TYR A 104 -11.77 -5.36 -6.31
N ASN A 105 -12.96 -5.28 -5.71
CA ASN A 105 -14.08 -4.55 -6.28
C ASN A 105 -14.07 -3.12 -5.75
N ILE A 106 -14.17 -2.14 -6.66
CA ILE A 106 -14.18 -0.70 -6.33
C ILE A 106 -15.33 -0.31 -5.37
N LYS A 107 -16.42 -1.09 -5.35
CA LYS A 107 -17.57 -0.87 -4.45
C LYS A 107 -17.30 -1.29 -2.99
N ARG A 108 -16.13 -1.83 -2.69
CA ARG A 108 -15.75 -2.30 -1.34
C ARG A 108 -14.46 -1.64 -0.89
N PRO A 109 -14.33 -1.32 0.40
CA PRO A 109 -13.10 -0.75 0.93
C PRO A 109 -11.94 -1.75 0.79
N VAL A 110 -10.75 -1.22 0.54
CA VAL A 110 -9.51 -1.99 0.50
C VAL A 110 -8.51 -1.31 1.42
N TYR A 111 -7.87 -2.09 2.26
CA TYR A 111 -6.89 -1.65 3.25
C TYR A 111 -5.50 -2.06 2.81
N ILE A 112 -4.57 -1.13 2.86
CA ILE A 112 -3.14 -1.39 2.69
C ILE A 112 -2.49 -1.10 4.03
N GLY A 113 -1.99 -2.13 4.69
CA GLY A 113 -1.39 -2.02 6.02
C GLY A 113 -0.07 -2.78 6.11
N ASN A 114 0.69 -2.50 7.17
CA ASN A 114 1.91 -3.23 7.46
C ASN A 114 1.68 -4.20 8.61
N THR A 115 2.13 -5.45 8.46
CA THR A 115 1.86 -6.52 9.42
C THR A 115 2.82 -6.55 10.61
N VAL A 116 3.83 -5.68 10.64
CA VAL A 116 4.86 -5.68 11.68
C VAL A 116 4.38 -5.00 12.96
N LYS A 117 4.62 -5.60 14.13
CA LYS A 117 4.22 -5.09 15.46
C LYS A 117 4.68 -3.65 15.74
N TYR A 118 5.85 -3.26 15.25
CA TYR A 118 6.39 -1.90 15.43
C TYR A 118 5.99 -0.92 14.30
N ALA A 119 4.99 -1.27 13.49
CA ALA A 119 4.60 -0.45 12.34
C ALA A 119 4.23 1.00 12.73
N ALA A 120 3.52 1.19 13.83
CA ALA A 120 3.15 2.52 14.31
C ALA A 120 4.37 3.43 14.48
N TYR A 121 5.39 2.96 15.21
CA TYR A 121 6.65 3.71 15.41
C TYR A 121 7.40 3.99 14.11
N ALA A 122 7.44 3.00 13.22
CA ALA A 122 8.14 3.14 11.94
C ALA A 122 7.45 4.15 11.00
N LEU A 123 6.16 4.38 11.17
CA LEU A 123 5.36 5.30 10.37
C LEU A 123 5.32 6.73 10.91
N GLU A 124 5.68 6.97 12.18
CA GLU A 124 5.73 8.31 12.78
C GLU A 124 6.70 9.26 12.09
N GLY A 125 7.68 8.75 11.34
CA GLY A 125 8.66 9.54 10.59
C GLY A 125 8.15 10.29 9.36
N GLY A 126 6.85 10.38 9.11
CA GLY A 126 6.25 11.17 8.03
C GLY A 126 6.32 10.56 6.63
N LYS A 127 7.02 9.45 6.41
CA LYS A 127 7.16 8.83 5.08
C LYS A 127 5.83 8.39 4.49
N ILE A 128 4.93 7.86 5.32
CA ILE A 128 3.59 7.44 4.88
C ILE A 128 2.73 8.66 4.58
N GLN A 129 2.81 9.70 5.39
CA GLN A 129 2.08 10.94 5.11
C GLN A 129 2.50 11.54 3.77
N ASN A 130 3.80 11.60 3.49
CA ASN A 130 4.32 12.04 2.21
C ASN A 130 3.88 11.13 1.05
N PHE A 131 3.81 9.82 1.27
CA PHE A 131 3.27 8.88 0.29
C PHE A 131 1.80 9.18 -0.02
N VAL A 132 0.96 9.30 1.00
CA VAL A 132 -0.49 9.54 0.84
C VAL A 132 -0.75 10.88 0.19
N GLN A 133 -0.11 11.96 0.67
CA GLN A 133 -0.32 13.31 0.16
C GLN A 133 0.24 13.54 -1.25
N GLY A 134 1.33 12.86 -1.60
CA GLY A 134 2.03 13.06 -2.86
C GLY A 134 1.89 11.89 -3.82
N ARG A 135 2.56 10.79 -3.52
CA ARG A 135 2.72 9.67 -4.46
C ARG A 135 1.43 8.95 -4.78
N LEU A 136 0.56 8.69 -3.78
CA LEU A 136 -0.70 8.00 -4.00
C LEU A 136 -1.63 8.82 -4.90
N GLY A 137 -1.75 10.12 -4.65
CA GLY A 137 -2.54 11.01 -5.52
C GLY A 137 -2.03 11.04 -6.97
N LYS A 138 -0.70 10.97 -7.17
CA LYS A 138 -0.10 10.85 -8.49
C LYS A 138 -0.46 9.52 -9.16
N ILE A 139 -0.34 8.40 -8.44
CA ILE A 139 -0.71 7.06 -8.94
C ILE A 139 -2.18 7.03 -9.39
N ILE A 140 -3.08 7.59 -8.58
CA ILE A 140 -4.52 7.64 -8.89
C ILE A 140 -4.73 8.44 -10.18
N ARG A 141 -4.20 9.67 -10.26
CA ARG A 141 -4.34 10.52 -11.45
C ARG A 141 -3.80 9.82 -12.71
N GLU A 142 -2.57 9.28 -12.66
CA GLU A 142 -1.93 8.63 -13.80
C GLU A 142 -2.65 7.37 -14.27
N THR A 143 -3.38 6.70 -13.37
CA THR A 143 -4.06 5.44 -13.69
C THR A 143 -5.50 5.65 -14.12
N MET A 144 -6.21 6.58 -13.48
CA MET A 144 -7.64 6.84 -13.68
C MET A 144 -7.91 8.02 -14.64
N THR A 145 -6.88 8.56 -15.29
CA THR A 145 -7.05 9.51 -16.37
C THR A 145 -7.37 8.74 -17.65
N ASP A 146 -8.43 9.08 -18.34
CA ASP A 146 -8.69 8.51 -19.64
C ASP A 146 -7.63 8.94 -20.65
N LYS A 147 -7.47 8.18 -21.75
CA LYS A 147 -6.50 8.48 -22.81
C LYS A 147 -6.72 9.86 -23.47
N ARG A 148 -7.78 10.56 -23.14
CA ARG A 148 -8.12 11.90 -23.65
C ARG A 148 -7.83 13.00 -22.62
N GLY A 149 -7.17 12.68 -21.50
CA GLY A 149 -6.82 13.65 -20.47
C GLY A 149 -8.00 14.16 -19.63
N LYS A 150 -9.19 13.55 -19.75
CA LYS A 150 -10.34 13.86 -18.90
C LYS A 150 -10.18 13.14 -17.57
N LEU A 151 -9.89 13.88 -16.53
CA LEU A 151 -9.90 13.40 -15.15
C LEU A 151 -11.31 12.93 -14.77
N PHE A 152 -11.46 11.68 -14.35
CA PHE A 152 -12.46 11.36 -13.36
C PHE A 152 -12.01 12.09 -12.09
N VAL A 153 -12.72 13.20 -11.77
CA VAL A 153 -12.37 14.02 -10.62
C VAL A 153 -12.64 13.21 -9.36
N ALA A 154 -11.59 12.56 -8.88
CA ALA A 154 -11.59 12.04 -7.54
C ALA A 154 -11.76 13.23 -6.58
N SER A 155 -12.86 13.30 -5.85
CA SER A 155 -13.12 14.37 -4.91
C SER A 155 -12.03 14.38 -3.83
N ARG A 156 -11.61 15.55 -3.37
CA ARG A 156 -10.46 15.79 -2.50
C ARG A 156 -10.70 15.43 -1.03
N ARG A 157 -11.60 14.54 -0.68
CA ARG A 157 -11.76 14.10 0.70
C ARG A 157 -10.93 12.87 1.02
N MET A 158 -9.62 13.05 1.06
CA MET A 158 -8.77 12.20 1.87
C MET A 158 -8.98 12.61 3.34
N GLN A 159 -9.76 11.87 4.09
CA GLN A 159 -9.77 12.01 5.54
C GLN A 159 -8.47 11.41 6.06
N SER A 160 -7.58 12.26 6.58
CA SER A 160 -6.48 11.83 7.42
C SER A 160 -7.07 11.38 8.75
N PHE A 161 -7.12 10.08 9.01
CA PHE A 161 -7.47 9.59 10.32
C PHE A 161 -6.32 9.85 11.28
N GLY A 162 -6.62 10.65 12.32
CA GLY A 162 -5.69 10.91 13.39
C GLY A 162 -5.24 9.62 14.07
N THR A 163 -3.99 9.57 14.44
CA THR A 163 -3.40 8.53 15.26
C THR A 163 -4.09 8.49 16.61
N SER A 164 -5.04 7.57 16.81
CA SER A 164 -5.44 7.20 18.16
C SER A 164 -4.27 6.45 18.79
N LYS A 165 -3.91 6.81 20.02
CA LYS A 165 -2.86 6.12 20.80
C LYS A 165 -3.12 4.62 20.76
N GLY A 166 -2.21 3.85 20.12
CA GLY A 166 -2.26 2.39 19.99
C GLY A 166 -2.84 1.84 18.70
N GLY A 167 -3.24 2.66 17.74
CA GLY A 167 -3.75 2.21 16.43
C GLY A 167 -2.69 2.15 15.35
N VAL A 168 -2.67 1.05 14.61
CA VAL A 168 -1.92 0.95 13.36
C VAL A 168 -2.53 1.95 12.38
N GLY A 169 -1.73 2.90 11.88
CA GLY A 169 -2.18 3.82 10.85
C GLY A 169 -2.46 3.06 9.55
N TYR A 170 -3.69 3.08 9.07
CA TYR A 170 -4.04 2.63 7.73
C TYR A 170 -4.61 3.78 6.94
N SER A 171 -4.41 3.73 5.63
CA SER A 171 -5.10 4.61 4.69
C SER A 171 -6.28 3.85 4.11
N GLU A 172 -7.48 4.31 4.38
CA GLU A 172 -8.70 3.83 3.72
C GLU A 172 -8.90 4.65 2.44
N ILE A 173 -9.02 3.97 1.31
CA ILE A 173 -9.45 4.59 0.06
C ILE A 173 -10.94 4.30 -0.06
N ASN A 174 -11.78 5.30 0.26
CA ASN A 174 -13.22 5.17 0.17
C ASN A 174 -13.72 5.93 -1.08
N PHE A 175 -14.30 5.20 -2.02
CA PHE A 175 -14.85 5.73 -3.27
C PHE A 175 -16.37 5.97 -3.21
N LYS A 176 -17.01 5.86 -2.04
CA LYS A 176 -18.46 6.03 -1.88
C LYS A 176 -18.95 7.46 -2.10
N ASP A 177 -18.07 8.46 -2.05
CA ASP A 177 -18.44 9.88 -2.19
C ASP A 177 -18.55 10.35 -3.66
N TYR A 178 -18.64 9.40 -4.60
CA TYR A 178 -18.66 9.66 -6.04
C TYR A 178 -20.02 9.37 -6.71
N GLN A 179 -21.13 9.50 -5.97
CA GLN A 179 -22.47 9.52 -6.55
C GLN A 179 -23.02 10.93 -6.62
#